data_13b71e7ff1149bfe12415a3bd241901e
#
_entry.id   13b71e7ff1149bfe12415a3bd241901e
#
_cell.length_a   1.000
_cell.length_b   1.000
_cell.length_c   1.000
_cell.angle_alpha   90.00
_cell.angle_beta   90.00
_cell.angle_gamma   90.00
#
_symmetry.space_group_name_H-M   'P 1'
#
loop_
_entity.id
_entity.type
_entity.pdbx_description
1 polymer ?
#
loop_
_entity_poly.entity_id
_entity_poly.type
_entity_poly.pdbx_seq_one_letter_code
_entity_poly.pdbx_strand_id
1 'polypeptide(L)'
;NALNSGAKVWLADMEDASSPTWQNVIKNQVNLIRVLDQELDFTAPDGREYKLNTYDLKQLPTIVVRPRGWHLPEKHLLVAGTPMSGALVDFGLHFFHNAKRLLAAGRGPYYYLPKLENHLEARLWNDVFNLAQDLMDIDRGTIRATVLIETITAAFEMEEILYELREHSSGLNAGRWDYIFSIIKNFRSRGPRFVFPDRDTVTMTAPFMRAYTEQLVRACHRRGAS
;
A
#
# COMPACT_ATOMS: atom_id res chain seq x y z
N ASN A 1 -2.57 -7.95 -18.00
CA ASN A 1 -1.36 -8.81 -17.89
C ASN A 1 -1.13 -9.31 -16.45
N ALA A 2 -1.10 -8.42 -15.43
CA ALA A 2 -0.80 -8.81 -14.05
C ALA A 2 -1.74 -9.90 -13.52
N LEU A 3 -3.05 -9.73 -13.72
CA LEU A 3 -4.06 -10.71 -13.29
C LEU A 3 -3.97 -12.05 -14.01
N ASN A 4 -3.33 -12.11 -15.19
CA ASN A 4 -3.11 -13.31 -15.97
C ASN A 4 -1.71 -13.92 -15.78
N SER A 5 -0.88 -13.37 -14.89
CA SER A 5 0.53 -13.76 -14.75
C SER A 5 0.75 -15.09 -14.02
N GLY A 6 -0.27 -15.63 -13.36
CA GLY A 6 -0.14 -16.80 -12.48
C GLY A 6 0.44 -16.47 -11.09
N ALA A 7 0.74 -15.20 -10.81
CA ALA A 7 1.15 -14.77 -9.47
C ALA A 7 0.04 -15.03 -8.44
N LYS A 8 0.43 -15.31 -7.19
CA LYS A 8 -0.55 -15.51 -6.11
C LYS A 8 -1.12 -14.21 -5.58
N VAL A 9 -0.33 -13.14 -5.67
CA VAL A 9 -0.67 -11.80 -5.18
C VAL A 9 -0.36 -10.79 -6.26
N TRP A 10 -1.22 -9.80 -6.44
CA TRP A 10 -1.00 -8.63 -7.26
C TRP A 10 -1.17 -7.36 -6.43
N LEU A 11 -0.13 -6.52 -6.41
CA LEU A 11 -0.18 -5.20 -5.79
C LEU A 11 -0.80 -4.20 -6.79
N ALA A 12 -2.05 -3.81 -6.53
CA ALA A 12 -2.71 -2.73 -7.26
C ALA A 12 -2.21 -1.40 -6.70
N ASP A 13 -1.26 -0.81 -7.40
CA ASP A 13 -0.50 0.33 -6.92
C ASP A 13 -1.08 1.65 -7.41
N MET A 14 -1.63 2.45 -6.50
CA MET A 14 -2.15 3.78 -6.77
C MET A 14 -1.15 4.89 -6.39
N GLU A 15 -0.03 4.53 -5.81
CA GLU A 15 1.01 5.46 -5.39
C GLU A 15 2.12 5.57 -6.45
N ASP A 16 3.19 4.78 -6.34
CA ASP A 16 4.41 4.96 -7.13
C ASP A 16 4.25 4.56 -8.61
N ALA A 17 3.36 3.62 -8.93
CA ALA A 17 3.14 3.15 -10.29
C ALA A 17 2.06 3.95 -11.07
N SER A 18 1.45 4.95 -10.46
CA SER A 18 0.38 5.75 -11.08
C SER A 18 0.69 7.24 -11.05
N SER A 19 0.68 7.89 -12.21
CA SER A 19 0.67 9.36 -12.25
C SER A 19 -0.67 9.87 -11.67
N PRO A 20 -0.65 10.77 -10.65
CA PRO A 20 -1.87 11.16 -9.91
C PRO A 20 -2.68 12.22 -10.64
N THR A 21 -2.96 12.00 -11.92
CA THR A 21 -3.98 12.78 -12.65
C THR A 21 -5.37 12.32 -12.20
N TRP A 22 -6.34 13.22 -12.15
CA TRP A 22 -7.71 12.87 -11.76
C TRP A 22 -8.26 11.71 -12.58
N GLN A 23 -8.00 11.72 -13.89
CA GLN A 23 -8.43 10.64 -14.76
C GLN A 23 -7.85 9.29 -14.35
N ASN A 24 -6.55 9.21 -14.00
CA ASN A 24 -5.93 7.97 -13.58
C ASN A 24 -6.44 7.52 -12.21
N VAL A 25 -6.61 8.46 -11.26
CA VAL A 25 -7.15 8.15 -9.93
C VAL A 25 -8.51 7.48 -10.04
N ILE A 26 -9.43 8.08 -10.79
CA ILE A 26 -10.77 7.51 -10.98
C ILE A 26 -10.73 6.22 -11.80
N LYS A 27 -9.94 6.18 -12.88
CA LYS A 27 -9.83 4.98 -13.74
C LYS A 27 -9.29 3.77 -12.97
N ASN A 28 -8.34 3.98 -12.07
CA ASN A 28 -7.82 2.90 -11.22
C ASN A 28 -8.95 2.29 -10.36
N GLN A 29 -9.79 3.13 -9.75
CA GLN A 29 -10.94 2.66 -8.95
C GLN A 29 -11.96 1.91 -9.79
N VAL A 30 -12.33 2.47 -10.95
CA VAL A 30 -13.26 1.83 -11.90
C VAL A 30 -12.72 0.48 -12.37
N ASN A 31 -11.42 0.38 -12.67
CA ASN A 31 -10.82 -0.87 -13.09
C ASN A 31 -10.88 -1.95 -11.99
N LEU A 32 -10.69 -1.58 -10.72
CA LEU A 32 -10.82 -2.53 -9.60
C LEU A 32 -12.27 -3.00 -9.40
N ILE A 33 -13.25 -2.13 -9.62
CA ILE A 33 -14.67 -2.51 -9.64
C ILE A 33 -14.93 -3.49 -10.79
N ARG A 34 -14.46 -3.19 -11.99
CA ARG A 34 -14.64 -4.01 -13.18
C ARG A 34 -14.01 -5.41 -13.08
N VAL A 35 -12.91 -5.55 -12.33
CA VAL A 35 -12.36 -6.89 -12.03
C VAL A 35 -13.39 -7.75 -11.32
N LEU A 36 -14.07 -7.18 -10.32
CA LEU A 36 -15.09 -7.89 -9.54
C LEU A 36 -16.40 -8.06 -10.31
N ASP A 37 -16.70 -7.17 -11.26
CA ASP A 37 -17.84 -7.28 -12.18
C ASP A 37 -17.58 -8.30 -13.30
N GLN A 38 -16.35 -8.81 -13.41
CA GLN A 38 -15.94 -9.70 -14.50
C GLN A 38 -16.01 -9.04 -15.90
N GLU A 39 -15.82 -7.72 -15.93
CA GLU A 39 -15.96 -6.90 -17.13
C GLU A 39 -14.64 -6.22 -17.53
N LEU A 40 -13.51 -6.63 -16.94
CA LEU A 40 -12.22 -6.04 -17.23
C LEU A 40 -11.65 -6.60 -18.55
N ASP A 41 -11.94 -5.93 -19.63
CA ASP A 41 -11.28 -6.09 -20.92
C ASP A 41 -10.78 -4.73 -21.43
N PHE A 42 -9.85 -4.77 -22.34
CA PHE A 42 -9.27 -3.57 -22.94
C PHE A 42 -8.76 -3.90 -24.34
N THR A 43 -9.15 -3.06 -25.32
CA THR A 43 -8.57 -3.10 -26.66
C THR A 43 -7.63 -1.91 -26.83
N ALA A 44 -6.37 -2.20 -27.10
CA ALA A 44 -5.36 -1.17 -27.35
C ALA A 44 -5.59 -0.47 -28.72
N PRO A 45 -5.06 0.74 -28.95
CA PRO A 45 -5.21 1.46 -30.20
C PRO A 45 -4.69 0.71 -31.45
N ASP A 46 -3.77 -0.24 -31.26
CA ASP A 46 -3.23 -1.12 -32.30
C ASP A 46 -4.07 -2.39 -32.54
N GLY A 47 -5.25 -2.47 -31.92
CA GLY A 47 -6.20 -3.57 -32.05
C GLY A 47 -5.90 -4.79 -31.17
N ARG A 48 -4.85 -4.78 -30.34
CA ARG A 48 -4.59 -5.87 -29.40
C ARG A 48 -5.64 -5.90 -28.30
N GLU A 49 -6.23 -7.07 -28.11
CA GLU A 49 -7.19 -7.31 -27.04
C GLU A 49 -6.50 -7.86 -25.79
N TYR A 50 -6.89 -7.32 -24.63
CA TYR A 50 -6.47 -7.78 -23.30
C TYR A 50 -7.72 -8.21 -22.53
N LYS A 51 -7.83 -9.50 -22.27
CA LYS A 51 -8.96 -10.10 -21.53
C LYS A 51 -8.42 -10.90 -20.35
N LEU A 52 -9.24 -11.11 -19.34
CA LEU A 52 -8.92 -12.06 -18.27
C LEU A 52 -8.99 -13.49 -18.81
N ASN A 53 -8.01 -14.32 -18.41
CA ASN A 53 -8.01 -15.75 -18.76
C ASN A 53 -9.09 -16.52 -18.01
N THR A 54 -9.54 -15.99 -16.88
CA THR A 54 -10.62 -16.54 -16.07
C THR A 54 -11.40 -15.41 -15.41
N TYR A 55 -12.67 -15.64 -15.19
CA TYR A 55 -13.53 -14.77 -14.39
C TYR A 55 -13.84 -15.35 -13.01
N ASP A 56 -13.30 -16.53 -12.69
CA ASP A 56 -13.35 -17.06 -11.32
C ASP A 56 -12.37 -16.31 -10.43
N LEU A 57 -12.88 -15.50 -9.52
CA LEU A 57 -12.08 -14.71 -8.58
C LEU A 57 -11.14 -15.58 -7.73
N LYS A 58 -11.46 -16.85 -7.51
CA LYS A 58 -10.60 -17.77 -6.74
C LYS A 58 -9.32 -18.14 -7.48
N GLN A 59 -9.33 -18.05 -8.81
CA GLN A 59 -8.17 -18.35 -9.66
C GLN A 59 -7.31 -17.09 -9.96
N LEU A 60 -7.88 -15.90 -9.78
CA LEU A 60 -7.14 -14.67 -9.94
C LEU A 60 -6.15 -14.45 -8.78
N PRO A 61 -5.08 -13.68 -8.96
CA PRO A 61 -4.23 -13.21 -7.86
C PRO A 61 -5.05 -12.54 -6.77
N THR A 62 -4.64 -12.70 -5.52
CA THR A 62 -5.17 -11.88 -4.44
C THR A 62 -4.78 -10.43 -4.66
N ILE A 63 -5.76 -9.54 -4.69
CA ILE A 63 -5.53 -8.11 -4.89
C ILE A 63 -5.19 -7.48 -3.55
N VAL A 64 -4.03 -6.82 -3.49
CA VAL A 64 -3.62 -5.97 -2.38
C VAL A 64 -3.53 -4.55 -2.92
N VAL A 65 -4.22 -3.60 -2.32
CA VAL A 65 -4.26 -2.21 -2.80
C VAL A 65 -3.27 -1.37 -2.03
N ARG A 66 -2.38 -0.67 -2.76
CA ARG A 66 -1.52 0.37 -2.19
C ARG A 66 -2.15 1.73 -2.45
N PRO A 67 -2.83 2.34 -1.47
CA PRO A 67 -3.29 3.72 -1.58
C PRO A 67 -2.10 4.68 -1.56
N ARG A 68 -2.29 5.91 -1.99
CA ARG A 68 -1.30 6.97 -1.80
C ARG A 68 -0.98 7.17 -0.31
N GLY A 69 0.24 7.63 -0.02
CA GLY A 69 0.66 7.96 1.34
C GLY A 69 -0.04 9.22 1.89
N TRP A 70 0.00 9.39 3.22
CA TRP A 70 -0.61 10.54 3.92
C TRP A 70 -0.11 11.90 3.44
N HIS A 71 1.11 11.97 2.91
CA HIS A 71 1.75 13.20 2.42
C HIS A 71 1.21 13.70 1.08
N LEU A 72 0.39 12.92 0.37
CA LEU A 72 -0.13 13.26 -0.95
C LEU A 72 -1.59 13.75 -0.88
N PRO A 73 -1.86 15.03 -1.18
CA PRO A 73 -3.22 15.54 -1.29
C PRO A 73 -3.86 15.16 -2.63
N GLU A 74 -5.18 14.99 -2.63
CA GLU A 74 -6.00 14.92 -3.85
C GLU A 74 -6.60 16.30 -4.14
N LYS A 75 -5.90 17.08 -4.94
CA LYS A 75 -6.25 18.47 -5.21
C LYS A 75 -7.53 18.67 -6.02
N HIS A 76 -8.03 17.62 -6.69
CA HIS A 76 -9.24 17.69 -7.50
C HIS A 76 -10.51 17.37 -6.68
N LEU A 77 -10.38 16.87 -5.47
CA LEU A 77 -11.50 16.63 -4.56
C LEU A 77 -11.35 17.53 -3.33
N LEU A 78 -12.26 18.49 -3.22
CA LEU A 78 -12.26 19.47 -2.13
C LEU A 78 -13.37 19.16 -1.12
N VAL A 79 -13.05 19.19 0.16
CA VAL A 79 -14.00 19.13 1.25
C VAL A 79 -13.91 20.46 2.01
N ALA A 80 -14.99 21.20 2.07
CA ALA A 80 -15.02 22.56 2.63
C ALA A 80 -13.90 23.48 2.08
N GLY A 81 -13.60 23.37 0.77
CA GLY A 81 -12.59 24.16 0.08
C GLY A 81 -11.14 23.69 0.28
N THR A 82 -10.90 22.63 1.04
CA THR A 82 -9.57 22.07 1.30
C THR A 82 -9.35 20.76 0.51
N PRO A 83 -8.21 20.57 -0.16
CA PRO A 83 -7.88 19.31 -0.81
C PRO A 83 -7.95 18.13 0.16
N MET A 84 -8.61 17.07 -0.26
CA MET A 84 -8.72 15.85 0.52
C MET A 84 -7.39 15.07 0.54
N SER A 85 -7.16 14.26 1.57
CA SER A 85 -6.04 13.31 1.57
C SER A 85 -6.19 12.30 0.43
N GLY A 86 -5.14 12.15 -0.41
CA GLY A 86 -5.11 11.13 -1.45
C GLY A 86 -5.24 9.71 -0.88
N ALA A 87 -4.66 9.47 0.30
CA ALA A 87 -4.79 8.22 1.04
C ALA A 87 -6.25 7.86 1.32
N LEU A 88 -7.03 8.84 1.82
CA LEU A 88 -8.45 8.65 2.12
C LEU A 88 -9.30 8.47 0.87
N VAL A 89 -8.98 9.18 -0.22
CA VAL A 89 -9.67 9.00 -1.52
C VAL A 89 -9.47 7.59 -2.04
N ASP A 90 -8.22 7.13 -2.11
CA ASP A 90 -7.90 5.82 -2.67
C ASP A 90 -8.46 4.68 -1.83
N PHE A 91 -8.25 4.73 -0.51
CA PHE A 91 -8.78 3.74 0.42
C PHE A 91 -10.30 3.76 0.46
N GLY A 92 -10.90 4.93 0.67
CA GLY A 92 -12.35 5.05 0.89
C GLY A 92 -13.17 4.59 -0.32
N LEU A 93 -12.79 5.01 -1.54
CA LEU A 93 -13.47 4.57 -2.76
C LEU A 93 -13.32 3.06 -2.95
N HIS A 94 -12.09 2.52 -2.80
CA HIS A 94 -11.89 1.09 -2.94
C HIS A 94 -12.69 0.29 -1.90
N PHE A 95 -12.60 0.66 -0.63
CA PHE A 95 -13.29 -0.04 0.46
C PHE A 95 -14.80 0.00 0.28
N PHE A 96 -15.37 1.18 0.03
CA PHE A 96 -16.81 1.35 -0.15
C PHE A 96 -17.37 0.49 -1.28
N HIS A 97 -16.73 0.47 -2.44
CA HIS A 97 -17.26 -0.25 -3.60
C HIS A 97 -16.97 -1.76 -3.57
N ASN A 98 -15.88 -2.19 -2.94
CA ASN A 98 -15.36 -3.54 -3.14
C ASN A 98 -15.34 -4.41 -1.88
N ALA A 99 -15.33 -3.86 -0.65
CA ALA A 99 -15.09 -4.62 0.57
C ALA A 99 -16.07 -5.79 0.75
N LYS A 100 -17.36 -5.55 0.71
CA LYS A 100 -18.37 -6.59 0.89
C LYS A 100 -18.31 -7.67 -0.20
N ARG A 101 -17.98 -7.27 -1.42
CA ARG A 101 -17.83 -8.19 -2.56
C ARG A 101 -16.59 -9.07 -2.41
N LEU A 102 -15.48 -8.49 -1.98
CA LEU A 102 -14.24 -9.22 -1.69
C LEU A 102 -14.45 -10.21 -0.53
N LEU A 103 -15.16 -9.80 0.52
CA LEU A 103 -15.50 -10.67 1.65
C LEU A 103 -16.37 -11.85 1.21
N ALA A 104 -17.40 -11.60 0.42
CA ALA A 104 -18.26 -12.65 -0.12
C ALA A 104 -17.50 -13.67 -0.98
N ALA A 105 -16.42 -13.22 -1.64
CA ALA A 105 -15.51 -14.07 -2.42
C ALA A 105 -14.38 -14.71 -1.59
N GLY A 106 -14.24 -14.37 -0.30
CA GLY A 106 -13.13 -14.81 0.56
C GLY A 106 -11.76 -14.25 0.13
N ARG A 107 -11.72 -13.02 -0.40
CA ARG A 107 -10.54 -12.44 -1.09
C ARG A 107 -10.04 -11.11 -0.52
N GLY A 108 -10.33 -10.77 0.67
CA GLY A 108 -9.85 -9.54 1.30
C GLY A 108 -10.95 -8.82 2.07
N PRO A 109 -10.83 -7.50 2.34
CA PRO A 109 -9.94 -6.51 1.70
C PRO A 109 -8.53 -6.46 2.28
N TYR A 110 -7.52 -6.28 1.41
CA TYR A 110 -6.11 -6.22 1.78
C TYR A 110 -5.47 -4.92 1.30
N TYR A 111 -4.66 -4.31 2.18
CA TYR A 111 -3.98 -3.03 1.91
C TYR A 111 -2.48 -3.11 2.15
N TYR A 112 -1.76 -2.21 1.48
CA TYR A 112 -0.32 -2.05 1.60
C TYR A 112 -0.02 -0.58 1.86
N LEU A 113 0.40 -0.23 3.07
CA LEU A 113 0.46 1.15 3.55
C LEU A 113 1.86 1.74 3.32
N PRO A 114 1.98 2.75 2.44
CA PRO A 114 3.26 3.35 2.10
C PRO A 114 3.63 4.54 2.97
N LYS A 115 4.92 4.87 2.98
CA LYS A 115 5.49 6.16 3.41
C LYS A 115 5.16 6.60 4.85
N LEU A 116 4.81 5.68 5.75
CA LEU A 116 4.64 6.03 7.16
C LEU A 116 5.98 6.52 7.73
N GLU A 117 5.91 7.56 8.55
CA GLU A 117 7.07 8.11 9.22
C GLU A 117 7.09 7.83 10.73
N ASN A 118 5.95 7.49 11.33
CA ASN A 118 5.84 7.21 12.76
C ASN A 118 4.59 6.35 13.10
N HIS A 119 4.51 5.92 14.35
CA HIS A 119 3.40 5.11 14.85
C HIS A 119 2.07 5.88 14.92
N LEU A 120 2.07 7.21 15.02
CA LEU A 120 0.82 8.00 15.04
C LEU A 120 0.12 7.98 13.67
N GLU A 121 0.88 7.92 12.59
CA GLU A 121 0.33 7.72 11.25
C GLU A 121 -0.26 6.31 11.08
N ALA A 122 0.34 5.30 11.73
CA ALA A 122 -0.23 3.96 11.81
C ALA A 122 -1.53 3.94 12.64
N ARG A 123 -1.56 4.65 13.78
CA ARG A 123 -2.79 4.85 14.58
C ARG A 123 -3.89 5.50 13.76
N LEU A 124 -3.58 6.53 13.00
CA LEU A 124 -4.54 7.19 12.12
C LEU A 124 -5.13 6.20 11.10
N TRP A 125 -4.32 5.32 10.51
CA TRP A 125 -4.84 4.24 9.66
C TRP A 125 -5.75 3.29 10.42
N ASN A 126 -5.41 2.90 11.66
CA ASN A 126 -6.26 2.05 12.49
C ASN A 126 -7.62 2.70 12.77
N ASP A 127 -7.63 4.00 13.08
CA ASP A 127 -8.86 4.75 13.32
C ASP A 127 -9.72 4.84 12.05
N VAL A 128 -9.10 5.07 10.89
CA VAL A 128 -9.79 5.07 9.59
C VAL A 128 -10.36 3.68 9.26
N PHE A 129 -9.62 2.61 9.52
CA PHE A 129 -10.08 1.25 9.28
C PHE A 129 -11.28 0.90 10.18
N ASN A 130 -11.20 1.23 11.45
CA ASN A 130 -12.30 1.01 12.39
C ASN A 130 -13.55 1.78 11.98
N LEU A 131 -13.42 3.07 11.68
CA LEU A 131 -14.54 3.89 11.22
C LEU A 131 -15.15 3.35 9.92
N ALA A 132 -14.33 2.97 8.95
CA ALA A 132 -14.83 2.46 7.67
C ALA A 132 -15.55 1.12 7.83
N GLN A 133 -15.06 0.23 8.69
CA GLN A 133 -15.71 -1.04 9.00
C GLN A 133 -17.04 -0.82 9.72
N ASP A 134 -17.07 0.06 10.72
CA ASP A 134 -18.31 0.42 11.44
C ASP A 134 -19.38 1.00 10.48
N LEU A 135 -18.98 1.94 9.60
CA LEU A 135 -19.90 2.55 8.62
C LEU A 135 -20.45 1.57 7.59
N MET A 136 -19.71 0.52 7.29
CA MET A 136 -20.09 -0.50 6.31
C MET A 136 -20.72 -1.76 6.95
N ASP A 137 -20.89 -1.79 8.27
CA ASP A 137 -21.36 -2.97 9.01
C ASP A 137 -20.49 -4.21 8.69
N ILE A 138 -19.19 -4.03 8.87
CA ILE A 138 -18.14 -5.04 8.71
C ILE A 138 -17.40 -5.16 10.04
N ASP A 139 -17.14 -6.38 10.49
CA ASP A 139 -16.44 -6.62 11.75
C ASP A 139 -15.05 -5.96 11.76
N ARG A 140 -14.71 -5.28 12.87
CA ARG A 140 -13.37 -4.72 13.07
C ARG A 140 -12.32 -5.83 13.01
N GLY A 141 -11.14 -5.52 12.47
CA GLY A 141 -10.08 -6.51 12.22
C GLY A 141 -10.25 -7.33 10.94
N THR A 142 -11.31 -7.11 10.17
CA THR A 142 -11.52 -7.73 8.86
C THR A 142 -10.51 -7.23 7.82
N ILE A 143 -10.23 -5.93 7.81
CA ILE A 143 -9.16 -5.38 6.98
C ILE A 143 -7.82 -5.94 7.42
N ARG A 144 -6.99 -6.36 6.47
CA ARG A 144 -5.60 -6.73 6.71
C ARG A 144 -4.66 -5.81 5.94
N ALA A 145 -3.65 -5.30 6.64
CA ALA A 145 -2.71 -4.35 6.08
C ALA A 145 -1.25 -4.74 6.37
N THR A 146 -0.42 -4.69 5.34
CA THR A 146 1.03 -4.74 5.46
C THR A 146 1.58 -3.33 5.46
N VAL A 147 2.47 -2.98 6.38
CA VAL A 147 3.14 -1.68 6.39
C VAL A 147 4.48 -1.77 5.70
N LEU A 148 4.70 -0.89 4.74
CA LEU A 148 5.99 -0.72 4.10
C LEU A 148 6.87 0.19 4.98
N ILE A 149 7.88 -0.39 5.61
CA ILE A 149 8.89 0.38 6.35
C ILE A 149 9.91 0.87 5.34
N GLU A 150 9.75 2.11 4.92
CA GLU A 150 10.54 2.70 3.84
C GLU A 150 11.03 4.12 4.14
N THR A 151 10.85 4.56 5.39
CA THR A 151 11.42 5.80 5.91
C THR A 151 12.36 5.49 7.06
N ILE A 152 13.42 6.29 7.19
CA ILE A 152 14.38 6.10 8.29
C ILE A 152 13.73 6.32 9.66
N THR A 153 12.75 7.19 9.74
CA THR A 153 12.00 7.51 10.97
C THR A 153 11.15 6.31 11.40
N ALA A 154 10.34 5.73 10.51
CA ALA A 154 9.54 4.54 10.80
C ALA A 154 10.39 3.32 11.20
N ALA A 155 11.63 3.22 10.70
CA ALA A 155 12.51 2.11 11.05
C ALA A 155 12.85 2.05 12.55
N PHE A 156 12.74 3.16 13.27
CA PHE A 156 12.93 3.20 14.73
C PHE A 156 11.66 2.91 15.52
N GLU A 157 10.48 2.86 14.87
CA GLU A 157 9.18 2.69 15.51
C GLU A 157 8.42 1.46 14.99
N MET A 158 9.12 0.44 14.52
CA MET A 158 8.49 -0.75 13.91
C MET A 158 7.55 -1.47 14.87
N GLU A 159 7.97 -1.64 16.14
CA GLU A 159 7.16 -2.34 17.14
C GLU A 159 5.93 -1.52 17.55
N GLU A 160 6.06 -0.20 17.64
CA GLU A 160 4.98 0.73 17.93
C GLU A 160 3.97 0.76 16.77
N ILE A 161 4.44 0.76 15.52
CA ILE A 161 3.59 0.67 14.32
C ILE A 161 2.79 -0.63 14.34
N LEU A 162 3.42 -1.77 14.61
CA LEU A 162 2.73 -3.06 14.74
C LEU A 162 1.69 -3.05 15.87
N TYR A 163 2.01 -2.40 17.00
CA TYR A 163 1.09 -2.28 18.13
C TYR A 163 -0.14 -1.45 17.78
N GLU A 164 0.03 -0.31 17.12
CA GLU A 164 -1.11 0.53 16.72
C GLU A 164 -2.04 -0.19 15.73
N LEU A 165 -1.48 -0.97 14.83
CA LEU A 165 -2.23 -1.74 13.84
C LEU A 165 -2.53 -3.19 14.25
N ARG A 166 -2.35 -3.58 15.51
CA ARG A 166 -2.42 -4.98 15.96
C ARG A 166 -3.70 -5.74 15.56
N GLU A 167 -4.82 -5.04 15.41
CA GLU A 167 -6.09 -5.63 14.98
C GLU A 167 -6.14 -5.90 13.46
N HIS A 168 -5.34 -5.19 12.69
CA HIS A 168 -5.36 -5.18 11.22
C HIS A 168 -4.05 -5.65 10.58
N SER A 169 -2.95 -5.73 11.33
CA SER A 169 -1.62 -6.02 10.78
C SER A 169 -1.55 -7.40 10.15
N SER A 170 -1.01 -7.45 8.93
CA SER A 170 -0.50 -8.68 8.30
C SER A 170 1.02 -8.80 8.41
N GLY A 171 1.71 -7.73 8.80
CA GLY A 171 3.16 -7.69 8.94
C GLY A 171 3.79 -6.43 8.36
N LEU A 172 5.11 -6.48 8.23
CA LEU A 172 5.92 -5.39 7.69
C LEU A 172 6.63 -5.84 6.41
N ASN A 173 6.97 -4.85 5.57
CA ASN A 173 7.82 -5.08 4.41
C ASN A 173 8.98 -4.08 4.37
N ALA A 174 10.14 -4.53 3.91
CA ALA A 174 11.35 -3.70 3.75
C ALA A 174 11.39 -3.06 2.36
N GLY A 175 11.20 -1.74 2.28
CA GLY A 175 11.27 -0.96 1.04
C GLY A 175 12.67 -0.42 0.77
N ARG A 176 13.42 -1.05 -0.16
CA ARG A 176 14.84 -0.73 -0.40
C ARG A 176 15.07 0.71 -0.85
N TRP A 177 14.47 1.09 -1.96
CA TRP A 177 14.79 2.36 -2.62
C TRP A 177 14.35 3.57 -1.82
N ASP A 178 13.12 3.57 -1.34
CA ASP A 178 12.59 4.67 -0.54
C ASP A 178 13.31 4.80 0.80
N TYR A 179 13.73 3.68 1.42
CA TYR A 179 14.54 3.72 2.64
C TYR A 179 15.89 4.40 2.40
N ILE A 180 16.58 4.05 1.31
CA ILE A 180 17.83 4.71 0.92
C ILE A 180 17.60 6.21 0.69
N PHE A 181 16.57 6.57 -0.08
CA PHE A 181 16.24 7.97 -0.35
C PHE A 181 15.83 8.73 0.91
N SER A 182 15.12 8.10 1.83
CA SER A 182 14.80 8.69 3.13
C SER A 182 16.06 9.04 3.93
N ILE A 183 17.06 8.15 3.95
CA ILE A 183 18.35 8.45 4.59
C ILE A 183 19.03 9.62 3.89
N ILE A 184 19.13 9.61 2.56
CA ILE A 184 19.73 10.71 1.79
C ILE A 184 19.03 12.03 2.09
N LYS A 185 17.70 12.05 2.05
CA LYS A 185 16.88 13.23 2.34
C LYS A 185 17.19 13.81 3.73
N ASN A 186 17.22 12.95 4.75
CA ASN A 186 17.35 13.39 6.14
C ASN A 186 18.79 13.79 6.49
N PHE A 187 19.81 13.20 5.86
CA PHE A 187 21.21 13.43 6.19
C PHE A 187 21.98 14.29 5.18
N ARG A 188 21.33 14.77 4.11
CA ARG A 188 21.98 15.54 3.03
C ARG A 188 22.85 16.72 3.47
N SER A 189 22.54 17.33 4.61
CA SER A 189 23.26 18.50 5.15
C SER A 189 24.30 18.14 6.22
N ARG A 190 24.57 16.85 6.45
CA ARG A 190 25.45 16.36 7.53
C ARG A 190 26.91 16.16 7.12
N GLY A 191 27.25 16.50 5.88
CA GLY A 191 28.62 16.46 5.37
C GLY A 191 28.99 15.14 4.66
N PRO A 192 30.24 15.05 4.14
CA PRO A 192 30.66 14.02 3.19
C PRO A 192 30.53 12.57 3.69
N ARG A 193 30.69 12.34 5.00
CA ARG A 193 30.58 10.99 5.58
C ARG A 193 29.19 10.37 5.48
N PHE A 194 28.18 11.18 5.15
CA PHE A 194 26.79 10.73 4.96
C PHE A 194 26.40 10.62 3.48
N VAL A 195 27.34 10.82 2.57
CA VAL A 195 27.12 10.63 1.14
C VAL A 195 27.28 9.15 0.82
N PHE A 196 26.25 8.57 0.24
CA PHE A 196 26.28 7.18 -0.21
C PHE A 196 27.06 7.05 -1.53
N PRO A 197 27.63 5.87 -1.80
CA PRO A 197 28.10 5.54 -3.14
C PRO A 197 26.92 5.47 -4.11
N ASP A 198 27.21 5.19 -5.38
CA ASP A 198 26.19 5.02 -6.41
C ASP A 198 25.09 4.07 -5.94
N ARG A 199 23.84 4.47 -6.17
CA ARG A 199 22.64 3.78 -5.76
C ARG A 199 22.66 2.28 -6.10
N ASP A 200 23.17 1.92 -7.27
CA ASP A 200 23.18 0.55 -7.77
C ASP A 200 24.15 -0.36 -7.00
N THR A 201 25.13 0.23 -6.29
CA THR A 201 26.05 -0.53 -5.44
C THR A 201 25.50 -0.76 -4.02
N VAL A 202 24.44 -0.06 -3.62
CA VAL A 202 23.80 -0.23 -2.31
C VAL A 202 22.80 -1.39 -2.40
N THR A 203 23.27 -2.60 -2.18
CA THR A 203 22.44 -3.82 -2.19
C THR A 203 21.80 -4.07 -0.82
N MET A 204 20.89 -5.05 -0.75
CA MET A 204 20.29 -5.48 0.54
C MET A 204 21.32 -6.09 1.49
N THR A 205 22.51 -6.46 1.00
CA THR A 205 23.62 -6.98 1.79
C THR A 205 24.53 -5.90 2.37
N ALA A 206 24.33 -4.62 1.98
CA ALA A 206 25.05 -3.50 2.61
C ALA A 206 24.77 -3.51 4.13
N PRO A 207 25.78 -3.21 4.98
CA PRO A 207 25.65 -3.40 6.44
C PRO A 207 24.42 -2.74 7.06
N PHE A 208 24.10 -1.50 6.68
CA PHE A 208 22.91 -0.81 7.21
C PHE A 208 21.60 -1.38 6.68
N MET A 209 21.56 -1.87 5.43
CA MET A 209 20.37 -2.52 4.86
C MET A 209 20.13 -3.88 5.52
N ARG A 210 21.18 -4.63 5.81
CA ARG A 210 21.10 -5.88 6.55
C ARG A 210 20.61 -5.64 7.98
N ALA A 211 21.16 -4.68 8.69
CA ALA A 211 20.71 -4.32 10.04
C ALA A 211 19.22 -3.91 10.06
N TYR A 212 18.79 -3.12 9.08
CA TYR A 212 17.40 -2.73 8.90
C TYR A 212 16.47 -3.93 8.69
N THR A 213 16.82 -4.86 7.81
CA THR A 213 16.00 -6.06 7.57
C THR A 213 16.00 -7.03 8.75
N GLU A 214 17.13 -7.22 9.43
CA GLU A 214 17.20 -8.03 10.64
C GLU A 214 16.35 -7.44 11.78
N GLN A 215 16.34 -6.11 11.91
CA GLN A 215 15.48 -5.42 12.88
C GLN A 215 14.01 -5.61 12.55
N LEU A 216 13.63 -5.50 11.28
CA LEU A 216 12.25 -5.70 10.82
C LEU A 216 11.76 -7.11 11.14
N VAL A 217 12.53 -8.14 10.79
CA VAL A 217 12.20 -9.54 11.10
C VAL A 217 12.06 -9.74 12.61
N ARG A 218 12.97 -9.18 13.40
CA ARG A 218 12.93 -9.28 14.87
C ARG A 218 11.68 -8.60 15.44
N ALA A 219 11.31 -7.41 14.96
CA ALA A 219 10.11 -6.70 15.40
C ALA A 219 8.83 -7.51 15.09
N CYS A 220 8.72 -8.05 13.87
CA CYS A 220 7.59 -8.90 13.49
C CYS A 220 7.49 -10.13 14.40
N HIS A 221 8.56 -10.90 14.57
CA HIS A 221 8.55 -12.10 15.38
C HIS A 221 8.21 -11.83 16.85
N ARG A 222 8.73 -10.74 17.44
CA ARG A 222 8.40 -10.36 18.81
C ARG A 222 6.92 -10.03 19.01
N ARG A 223 6.27 -9.51 17.97
CA ARG A 223 4.86 -9.09 18.03
C ARG A 223 3.91 -10.10 17.42
N GLY A 224 4.41 -11.26 16.98
CA GLY A 224 3.60 -12.31 16.36
C GLY A 224 3.02 -11.90 15.00
N ALA A 225 3.67 -10.97 14.31
CA ALA A 225 3.34 -10.53 12.95
C ALA A 225 4.23 -11.23 11.90
N SER A 226 3.83 -11.16 10.62
CA SER A 226 4.56 -11.77 9.49
C SER A 226 5.54 -10.81 8.83
#